data_074c5157dbd8acfb2e33b092b556311b
#
_entry.id   074c5157dbd8acfb2e33b092b556311b
#
_cell.length_a   1.000
_cell.length_b   1.000
_cell.length_c   1.000
_cell.angle_alpha   90.00
_cell.angle_beta   90.00
_cell.angle_gamma   90.00
#
_symmetry.space_group_name_H-M   'P 1'
#
loop_
_entity.id
_entity.type
_entity.pdbx_description
1 polymer ?
#
loop_
_entity_poly.entity_id
_entity_poly.type
_entity_poly.pdbx_seq_one_letter_code
_entity_poly.pdbx_strand_id
1 'polypeptide(L)' 'MTRIEAPQHLPSVDRLVNTPAVQKFVRDYGLALVTRCTQGILTRVRLMVLAGESTDMAALIQSLSEEIE' A
#
# COMPACT_ATOMS: atom_id res chain seq x y z
N MET A 1 -12.54 3.70 9.99
CA MET A 1 -11.18 3.63 9.44
C MET A 1 -10.64 5.02 9.20
N THR A 2 -9.36 5.20 9.45
CA THR A 2 -8.72 6.50 9.27
C THR A 2 -8.44 6.74 7.79
N ARG A 3 -8.88 7.87 7.29
CA ARG A 3 -8.62 8.28 5.93
C ARG A 3 -7.22 8.86 5.80
N ILE A 4 -6.54 8.56 4.71
CA ILE A 4 -5.19 9.08 4.47
C ILE A 4 -5.31 10.32 3.60
N GLU A 5 -5.07 11.48 4.21
CA GLU A 5 -5.22 12.79 3.56
C GLU A 5 -3.93 13.60 3.53
N ALA A 6 -2.88 13.12 4.20
CA ALA A 6 -1.58 13.78 4.23
C ALA A 6 -0.49 12.71 4.09
N PRO A 7 0.66 13.06 3.46
CA PRO A 7 1.75 12.07 3.25
C PRO A 7 2.25 11.44 4.54
N GLN A 8 2.23 12.19 5.63
CA GLN A 8 2.70 11.69 6.94
C GLN A 8 1.79 10.60 7.51
N HIS A 9 0.56 10.46 7.00
CA HIS A 9 -0.38 9.44 7.46
C HIS A 9 -0.27 8.15 6.66
N LEU A 10 0.56 8.12 5.62
CA LEU A 10 0.78 6.89 4.86
C LEU A 10 1.52 5.86 5.72
N PRO A 11 1.13 4.58 5.65
CA PRO A 11 1.86 3.54 6.37
C PRO A 11 3.24 3.33 5.75
N SER A 12 4.18 2.83 6.55
CA SER A 12 5.46 2.40 6.01
C SER A 12 5.28 1.10 5.22
N VAL A 13 6.29 0.75 4.42
CA VAL A 13 6.30 -0.52 3.69
C VAL A 13 6.15 -1.69 4.67
N ASP A 14 6.95 -1.68 5.75
CA ASP A 14 6.89 -2.75 6.75
C ASP A 14 5.50 -2.88 7.37
N ARG A 15 4.90 -1.75 7.71
CA ARG A 15 3.57 -1.75 8.33
C ARG A 15 2.52 -2.31 7.38
N LEU A 16 2.56 -1.91 6.12
CA LEU A 16 1.60 -2.37 5.13
C LEU A 16 1.80 -3.86 4.84
N VAL A 17 3.05 -4.30 4.68
CA VAL A 17 3.38 -5.70 4.42
C VAL A 17 2.94 -6.60 5.58
N ASN A 18 2.96 -6.10 6.80
CA ASN A 18 2.57 -6.88 7.98
C ASN A 18 1.06 -6.94 8.22
N THR A 19 0.24 -6.29 7.39
CA THR A 19 -1.21 -6.46 7.53
C THR A 19 -1.62 -7.86 7.08
N PRO A 20 -2.66 -8.46 7.69
CA PRO A 20 -3.08 -9.82 7.32
C PRO A 20 -3.43 -9.98 5.85
N ALA A 21 -4.06 -8.98 5.25
CA ALA A 21 -4.42 -9.03 3.84
C ALA A 21 -3.20 -9.10 2.94
N VAL A 22 -2.15 -8.36 3.28
CA VAL A 22 -0.91 -8.34 2.48
C VAL A 22 -0.05 -9.58 2.76
N GLN A 23 -0.10 -10.11 3.99
CA GLN A 23 0.62 -11.34 4.32
C GLN A 23 0.18 -12.51 3.46
N LYS A 24 -1.07 -12.53 3.03
CA LYS A 24 -1.57 -13.52 2.10
C LYS A 24 -0.78 -13.47 0.77
N PHE A 25 -0.53 -12.27 0.27
CA PHE A 25 0.26 -12.10 -0.95
C PHE A 25 1.73 -12.50 -0.75
N VAL A 26 2.28 -12.21 0.43
CA VAL A 26 3.65 -12.62 0.76
C VAL A 26 3.78 -14.15 0.68
N ARG A 27 2.79 -14.88 1.18
CA ARG A 27 2.82 -16.34 1.13
C ARG A 27 2.69 -16.86 -0.30
N ASP A 28 1.87 -16.20 -1.12
CA ASP A 28 1.58 -16.66 -2.48
C ASP A 28 2.65 -16.25 -3.49
N TYR A 29 3.23 -15.07 -3.34
CA TYR A 29 4.13 -14.48 -4.35
C TYR A 29 5.53 -14.18 -3.84
N GLY A 30 5.77 -14.27 -2.54
CA GLY A 30 7.08 -14.02 -1.95
C GLY A 30 7.25 -12.58 -1.48
N LEU A 31 8.06 -12.41 -0.41
CA LEU A 31 8.27 -11.12 0.23
C LEU A 31 8.91 -10.09 -0.70
N ALA A 32 9.88 -10.52 -1.51
CA ALA A 32 10.61 -9.58 -2.38
C ALA A 32 9.69 -8.91 -3.39
N LEU A 33 8.83 -9.68 -4.03
CA LEU A 33 7.88 -9.14 -5.01
C LEU A 33 6.86 -8.22 -4.35
N VAL A 34 6.29 -8.66 -3.22
CA VAL A 34 5.29 -7.87 -2.50
C VAL A 34 5.88 -6.56 -1.99
N THR A 35 7.10 -6.59 -1.46
CA THR A 35 7.79 -5.40 -0.99
C THR A 35 7.99 -4.39 -2.12
N ARG A 36 8.44 -4.87 -3.29
CA ARG A 36 8.67 -4.01 -4.46
C ARG A 36 7.37 -3.36 -4.92
N CYS A 37 6.29 -4.14 -5.01
CA CYS A 37 4.99 -3.61 -5.41
C CYS A 37 4.46 -2.60 -4.41
N THR A 38 4.64 -2.88 -3.12
CA THR A 38 4.21 -1.98 -2.05
C THR A 38 4.95 -0.64 -2.12
N GLN A 39 6.27 -0.66 -2.35
CA GLN A 39 7.06 0.55 -2.50
C GLN A 39 6.56 1.40 -3.66
N GLY A 40 6.26 0.77 -4.80
CA GLY A 40 5.75 1.48 -5.98
C GLY A 40 4.39 2.12 -5.73
N ILE A 41 3.50 1.40 -5.05
CA ILE A 41 2.17 1.91 -4.73
C ILE A 41 2.26 3.09 -3.77
N LEU A 42 3.07 2.98 -2.72
CA LEU A 42 3.22 4.07 -1.75
C LEU A 42 3.81 5.31 -2.40
N THR A 43 4.74 5.16 -3.34
CA THR A 43 5.29 6.29 -4.07
C THR A 43 4.22 7.00 -4.89
N ARG A 44 3.39 6.25 -5.62
CA ARG A 44 2.30 6.84 -6.41
C ARG A 44 1.26 7.52 -5.54
N VAL A 45 0.88 6.84 -4.45
CA VAL A 45 -0.14 7.38 -3.54
C VAL A 45 0.34 8.64 -2.84
N ARG A 46 1.63 8.71 -2.51
CA ARG A 46 2.20 9.92 -1.92
C ARG A 46 2.00 11.12 -2.85
N LEU A 47 2.26 10.93 -4.16
CA LEU A 47 2.06 12.00 -5.14
C LEU A 47 0.59 12.40 -5.25
N MET A 48 -0.33 11.43 -5.19
CA MET A 48 -1.75 11.71 -5.22
C MET A 48 -2.19 12.52 -4.00
N VAL A 49 -1.73 12.13 -2.82
CA VAL A 49 -2.06 12.83 -1.58
C VAL A 49 -1.49 14.26 -1.58
N LEU A 50 -0.28 14.44 -2.10
CA LEU A 50 0.32 15.77 -2.24
C LEU A 50 -0.47 16.65 -3.20
N ALA A 51 -1.16 16.05 -4.17
CA ALA A 51 -2.02 16.77 -5.11
C ALA A 51 -3.42 17.07 -4.55
N GLY A 52 -3.66 16.72 -3.29
CA GLY A 52 -4.93 17.01 -2.64
C GLY A 52 -5.93 15.87 -2.62
N GLU A 53 -5.56 14.70 -3.13
CA GLU A 53 -6.42 13.53 -3.11
C GLU A 53 -6.31 12.79 -1.78
N SER A 54 -7.30 11.97 -1.46
CA SER A 54 -7.29 11.17 -0.23
C SER A 54 -7.47 9.70 -0.57
N THR A 55 -7.03 8.83 0.34
CA THR A 55 -7.15 7.38 0.18
C THR A 55 -7.36 6.73 1.56
N ASP A 56 -7.35 5.40 1.62
CA ASP A 56 -7.40 4.66 2.87
C ASP A 56 -6.68 3.32 2.70
N MET A 57 -6.58 2.55 3.79
CA MET A 57 -5.89 1.26 3.76
C MET A 57 -6.53 0.27 2.80
N ALA A 58 -7.86 0.26 2.72
CA ALA A 58 -8.56 -0.65 1.81
C ALA A 58 -8.20 -0.35 0.35
N ALA A 59 -8.11 0.93 -0.02
CA ALA A 59 -7.72 1.33 -1.36
C ALA A 59 -6.27 0.94 -1.66
N LEU A 60 -5.36 1.08 -0.68
CA LEU A 60 -3.97 0.68 -0.85
C LEU A 60 -3.86 -0.83 -1.09
N ILE A 61 -4.58 -1.62 -0.32
CA ILE A 61 -4.56 -3.08 -0.45
C ILE A 61 -5.16 -3.49 -1.80
N GLN A 62 -6.23 -2.84 -2.23
CA GLN A 62 -6.85 -3.10 -3.53
C GLN A 62 -5.86 -2.81 -4.66
N SER A 63 -5.15 -1.68 -4.60
CA SER A 63 -4.14 -1.32 -5.59
C SER A 63 -3.01 -2.35 -5.62
N LEU A 64 -2.60 -2.83 -4.46
CA LEU A 64 -1.56 -3.85 -4.36
C LEU A 64 -2.02 -5.16 -5.00
N SER A 65 -3.25 -5.56 -4.75
CA SER A 65 -3.83 -6.75 -5.34
C SER A 65 -3.83 -6.67 -6.87
N GLU A 66 -4.23 -5.53 -7.42
CA GLU A 66 -4.26 -5.31 -8.86
C GLU A 66 -2.86 -5.33 -9.47
N GLU A 67 -1.87 -4.80 -8.77
CA GLU A 67 -0.49 -4.76 -9.25
C GLU A 67 0.15 -6.15 -9.24
N ILE A 68 -0.14 -6.97 -8.24
CA ILE A 68 0.41 -8.31 -8.11
C ILE A 68 -0.30 -9.29 -9.05
N GLU A 69 -1.58 -9.17 -9.18
CA GLU A 69 -2.41 -10.04 -10.03
C GLU A 69 -2.55 -9.48 -11.43
#